data_07a857be568cf1813045297274119eb1
#
_entry.id   07a857be568cf1813045297274119eb1
#
_cell.length_a   1.000
_cell.length_b   1.000
_cell.length_c   1.000
_cell.angle_alpha   90.00
_cell.angle_beta   90.00
_cell.angle_gamma   90.00
#
_symmetry.space_group_name_H-M   'P 1'
#
loop_
_entity.id
_entity.type
_entity.pdbx_description
1 polymer ?
#
loop_
_entity_poly.entity_id
_entity_poly.type
_entity_poly.pdbx_seq_one_letter_code
_entity_poly.pdbx_strand_id
1 'polypeptide(L)'
;KNYDVVVINDGSDENYHAIFERMVYDCKIINYPHFKGKGYALKKGYQYVKEHLKDKKGILILENEYDLKLVDQMSQSINEDASKFYFVHYQGKKILSQLFSLIYNQKFINVDSELFGFSTSYLDEMLEVDENCYEVQALIDQVQNQHDIEEIKVKKLSQEVFHPKNKTSQIIYVIFLHLIRFVSSSIISSIIDVLLAWILLDVLKIWMTSDFWRIALASLIARVISTIVNYVVNKKYVFKGKTNNRQTAIRFLILTVIITILSTLFVYVASIFNIMSEKLAKPVGDLLLFLLSYSAQTKWVFHKE
;
A
#
# COMPACT_ATOMS: atom_id res chain seq x y z
N LYS A 1 30.89 0.86 17.89
CA LYS A 1 29.71 -0.01 17.83
C LYS A 1 30.01 -1.12 16.84
N ASN A 2 29.73 -2.37 17.21
CA ASN A 2 29.90 -3.49 16.30
C ASN A 2 28.58 -3.70 15.54
N TYR A 3 28.59 -3.39 14.25
CA TYR A 3 27.52 -3.74 13.32
C TYR A 3 27.90 -5.03 12.60
N ASP A 4 26.93 -5.95 12.45
CA ASP A 4 27.07 -7.05 11.51
C ASP A 4 26.64 -6.55 10.14
N VAL A 5 27.55 -6.65 9.18
CA VAL A 5 27.32 -6.16 7.82
C VAL A 5 27.05 -7.33 6.89
N VAL A 6 25.90 -7.28 6.19
CA VAL A 6 25.55 -8.26 5.17
C VAL A 6 25.52 -7.54 3.82
N VAL A 7 26.38 -7.91 2.92
CA VAL A 7 26.46 -7.36 1.56
C VAL A 7 25.81 -8.34 0.60
N ILE A 8 24.97 -7.83 -0.28
CA ILE A 8 24.30 -8.63 -1.30
C ILE A 8 24.80 -8.20 -2.67
N ASN A 9 25.47 -9.12 -3.34
CA ASN A 9 25.91 -8.94 -4.70
C ASN A 9 24.87 -9.53 -5.64
N ASP A 10 24.05 -8.67 -6.23
CA ASP A 10 22.95 -9.04 -7.12
C ASP A 10 23.42 -9.07 -8.60
N GLY A 11 24.41 -9.93 -8.88
CA GLY A 11 24.90 -10.16 -10.24
C GLY A 11 25.77 -9.03 -10.79
N SER A 12 26.63 -8.44 -9.95
CA SER A 12 27.62 -7.44 -10.41
C SER A 12 28.61 -8.04 -11.41
N ASP A 13 29.09 -7.18 -12.31
CA ASP A 13 30.08 -7.53 -13.34
C ASP A 13 31.38 -8.12 -12.70
N GLU A 14 32.06 -8.99 -13.45
CA GLU A 14 33.30 -9.65 -13.00
C GLU A 14 34.39 -8.67 -12.56
N ASN A 15 34.40 -7.46 -13.12
CA ASN A 15 35.33 -6.41 -12.73
C ASN A 15 35.25 -6.02 -11.24
N TYR A 16 34.13 -6.30 -10.58
CA TYR A 16 33.91 -6.02 -9.17
C TYR A 16 34.25 -7.19 -8.24
N HIS A 17 34.53 -8.39 -8.75
CA HIS A 17 34.80 -9.59 -7.94
C HIS A 17 35.91 -9.37 -6.91
N ALA A 18 37.00 -8.70 -7.31
CA ALA A 18 38.13 -8.43 -6.43
C ALA A 18 37.74 -7.54 -5.22
N ILE A 19 36.71 -6.70 -5.35
CA ILE A 19 36.19 -5.89 -4.25
C ILE A 19 35.45 -6.80 -3.26
N PHE A 20 34.56 -7.65 -3.75
CA PHE A 20 33.80 -8.57 -2.89
C PHE A 20 34.74 -9.57 -2.18
N GLU A 21 35.76 -10.08 -2.86
CA GLU A 21 36.75 -10.98 -2.24
C GLU A 21 37.47 -10.34 -1.04
N ARG A 22 37.77 -9.05 -1.12
CA ARG A 22 38.40 -8.33 0.00
C ARG A 22 37.45 -8.13 1.18
N MET A 23 36.15 -7.95 0.88
CA MET A 23 35.15 -7.69 1.90
C MET A 23 34.75 -8.93 2.71
N VAL A 24 35.07 -10.16 2.25
CA VAL A 24 34.72 -11.41 2.94
C VAL A 24 35.27 -11.49 4.37
N TYR A 25 36.40 -10.83 4.64
CA TYR A 25 37.01 -10.80 5.96
C TYR A 25 36.27 -9.90 6.98
N ASP A 26 35.52 -8.90 6.47
CA ASP A 26 34.89 -7.86 7.30
C ASP A 26 33.37 -7.99 7.35
N CYS A 27 32.76 -8.67 6.38
CA CYS A 27 31.31 -8.78 6.28
C CYS A 27 30.84 -10.09 5.63
N LYS A 28 29.57 -10.43 5.85
CA LYS A 28 28.93 -11.55 5.15
C LYS A 28 28.53 -11.13 3.76
N ILE A 29 28.97 -11.86 2.72
CA ILE A 29 28.59 -11.64 1.35
C ILE A 29 27.63 -12.73 0.87
N ILE A 30 26.55 -12.33 0.21
CA ILE A 30 25.58 -13.20 -0.47
C ILE A 30 25.68 -12.88 -1.96
N ASN A 31 26.13 -13.86 -2.75
CA ASN A 31 26.38 -13.69 -4.19
C ASN A 31 25.29 -14.38 -5.02
N TYR A 32 24.83 -13.69 -6.08
CA TYR A 32 24.02 -14.27 -7.15
C TYR A 32 24.74 -14.12 -8.49
N PRO A 33 24.67 -15.14 -9.37
CA PRO A 33 25.33 -15.08 -10.66
C PRO A 33 24.67 -14.13 -11.66
N HIS A 34 23.40 -13.77 -11.46
CA HIS A 34 22.62 -12.92 -12.35
C HIS A 34 21.76 -11.94 -11.56
N PHE A 35 21.64 -10.72 -12.08
CA PHE A 35 20.79 -9.68 -11.56
C PHE A 35 19.32 -10.14 -11.43
N LYS A 36 18.75 -10.00 -10.26
CA LYS A 36 17.34 -10.33 -9.95
C LYS A 36 16.53 -9.15 -9.46
N GLY A 37 17.19 -8.07 -9.13
CA GLY A 37 16.58 -6.83 -8.68
C GLY A 37 16.63 -6.63 -7.17
N LYS A 38 16.58 -5.36 -6.78
CA LYS A 38 16.78 -4.90 -5.42
C LYS A 38 15.83 -5.57 -4.40
N GLY A 39 14.54 -5.69 -4.72
CA GLY A 39 13.57 -6.31 -3.81
C GLY A 39 13.91 -7.75 -3.49
N TYR A 40 14.32 -8.53 -4.50
CA TYR A 40 14.81 -9.89 -4.31
C TYR A 40 16.06 -9.93 -3.43
N ALA A 41 17.03 -9.06 -3.72
CA ALA A 41 18.28 -8.97 -2.98
C ALA A 41 18.02 -8.66 -1.49
N LEU A 42 17.18 -7.67 -1.19
CA LEU A 42 16.80 -7.31 0.18
C LEU A 42 16.15 -8.48 0.93
N LYS A 43 15.19 -9.17 0.29
CA LYS A 43 14.55 -10.35 0.91
C LYS A 43 15.53 -11.44 1.26
N LYS A 44 16.55 -11.65 0.44
CA LYS A 44 17.62 -12.61 0.75
C LYS A 44 18.47 -12.17 1.94
N GLY A 45 18.78 -10.89 2.04
CA GLY A 45 19.41 -10.34 3.22
C GLY A 45 18.57 -10.55 4.48
N TYR A 46 17.27 -10.30 4.42
CA TYR A 46 16.34 -10.51 5.54
C TYR A 46 16.22 -11.98 5.93
N GLN A 47 16.18 -12.90 4.96
CA GLN A 47 16.20 -14.34 5.23
C GLN A 47 17.47 -14.73 5.99
N TYR A 48 18.63 -14.24 5.55
CA TYR A 48 19.89 -14.49 6.24
C TYR A 48 19.88 -13.95 7.68
N VAL A 49 19.42 -12.71 7.89
CA VAL A 49 19.31 -12.12 9.25
C VAL A 49 18.37 -12.96 10.12
N LYS A 50 17.22 -13.38 9.60
CA LYS A 50 16.25 -14.20 10.32
C LYS A 50 16.82 -15.55 10.77
N GLU A 51 17.65 -16.15 9.94
CA GLU A 51 18.22 -17.49 10.19
C GLU A 51 19.47 -17.44 11.08
N HIS A 52 20.36 -16.45 10.88
CA HIS A 52 21.71 -16.43 11.42
C HIS A 52 21.98 -15.33 12.45
N LEU A 53 21.20 -14.24 12.48
CA LEU A 53 21.43 -13.07 13.32
C LEU A 53 20.22 -12.77 14.23
N LYS A 54 19.74 -13.81 14.92
CA LYS A 54 18.51 -13.76 15.76
C LYS A 54 18.65 -12.87 17.00
N ASP A 55 19.88 -12.58 17.43
CA ASP A 55 20.20 -11.73 18.58
C ASP A 55 20.10 -10.23 18.25
N LYS A 56 19.99 -9.88 16.97
CA LYS A 56 19.95 -8.48 16.54
C LYS A 56 18.55 -7.87 16.70
N LYS A 57 18.51 -6.62 17.17
CA LYS A 57 17.26 -5.92 17.47
C LYS A 57 16.71 -5.15 16.28
N GLY A 58 17.56 -4.76 15.34
CA GLY A 58 17.16 -3.94 14.20
C GLY A 58 17.99 -4.17 12.96
N ILE A 59 17.46 -3.72 11.84
CA ILE A 59 18.03 -3.79 10.50
C ILE A 59 18.06 -2.38 9.93
N LEU A 60 19.19 -2.02 9.32
CA LEU A 60 19.36 -0.81 8.52
C LEU A 60 19.69 -1.21 7.09
N ILE A 61 19.01 -0.61 6.14
CA ILE A 61 19.25 -0.80 4.71
C ILE A 61 20.02 0.42 4.20
N LEU A 62 21.19 0.15 3.60
CA LEU A 62 22.09 1.18 3.08
C LEU A 62 22.37 0.87 1.60
N GLU A 63 22.15 1.83 0.70
CA GLU A 63 22.44 1.67 -0.74
C GLU A 63 23.65 2.45 -1.22
N ASN A 64 23.94 3.57 -0.56
CA ASN A 64 24.98 4.52 -0.95
C ASN A 64 25.92 4.80 0.23
N GLU A 65 26.90 5.67 0.00
CA GLU A 65 27.73 6.18 1.07
C GLU A 65 26.91 7.11 1.97
N TYR A 66 26.84 6.77 3.26
CA TYR A 66 26.17 7.55 4.28
C TYR A 66 27.12 7.94 5.39
N ASP A 67 26.87 9.09 6.02
CA ASP A 67 27.60 9.49 7.23
C ASP A 67 27.33 8.45 8.34
N LEU A 68 28.41 7.93 8.94
CA LEU A 68 28.33 6.99 10.08
C LEU A 68 27.51 7.54 11.24
N LYS A 69 27.48 8.89 11.42
CA LYS A 69 26.64 9.53 12.44
C LYS A 69 25.15 9.29 12.18
N LEU A 70 24.73 9.27 10.91
CA LEU A 70 23.34 8.99 10.54
C LEU A 70 23.00 7.51 10.81
N VAL A 71 23.90 6.60 10.47
CA VAL A 71 23.75 5.16 10.77
C VAL A 71 23.63 4.94 12.28
N ASP A 72 24.48 5.61 13.07
CA ASP A 72 24.43 5.57 14.53
C ASP A 72 23.13 6.13 15.08
N GLN A 73 22.67 7.26 14.56
CA GLN A 73 21.40 7.89 14.95
C GLN A 73 20.22 6.94 14.67
N MET A 74 20.12 6.36 13.47
CA MET A 74 19.08 5.41 13.13
C MET A 74 19.11 4.17 14.00
N SER A 75 20.30 3.61 14.23
CA SER A 75 20.49 2.47 15.11
C SER A 75 20.02 2.76 16.55
N GLN A 76 20.30 3.97 17.03
CA GLN A 76 19.85 4.41 18.35
C GLN A 76 18.32 4.54 18.38
N SER A 77 17.71 5.19 17.38
CA SER A 77 16.25 5.33 17.28
C SER A 77 15.53 3.97 17.28
N ILE A 78 16.03 2.98 16.53
CA ILE A 78 15.46 1.61 16.54
C ILE A 78 15.58 0.95 17.91
N ASN A 79 16.69 1.18 18.62
CA ASN A 79 16.86 0.62 19.97
C ASN A 79 15.98 1.30 21.01
N GLU A 80 15.70 2.59 20.86
CA GLU A 80 14.84 3.37 21.76
C GLU A 80 13.37 3.04 21.55
N ASP A 81 12.95 2.91 20.28
CA ASP A 81 11.56 2.57 19.94
C ASP A 81 11.51 1.55 18.79
N ALA A 82 11.45 0.28 19.15
CA ALA A 82 11.38 -0.83 18.22
C ALA A 82 9.98 -0.99 17.54
N SER A 83 8.99 -0.19 17.93
CA SER A 83 7.64 -0.23 17.35
C SER A 83 7.51 0.60 16.08
N LYS A 84 8.51 1.43 15.76
CA LYS A 84 8.50 2.34 14.62
C LYS A 84 9.33 1.84 13.45
N PHE A 85 8.93 2.31 12.27
CA PHE A 85 9.74 2.30 11.04
C PHE A 85 10.40 3.66 10.85
N TYR A 86 11.68 3.65 10.50
CA TYR A 86 12.49 4.86 10.34
C TYR A 86 12.89 5.01 8.88
N PHE A 87 12.52 6.15 8.29
CA PHE A 87 12.92 6.53 6.93
C PHE A 87 13.74 7.81 6.98
N VAL A 88 14.73 7.91 6.10
CA VAL A 88 15.52 9.13 6.02
C VAL A 88 14.87 10.13 5.10
N HIS A 89 14.70 11.33 5.62
CA HIS A 89 14.22 12.47 4.87
C HIS A 89 15.39 13.26 4.29
N TYR A 90 15.55 13.19 2.99
CA TYR A 90 16.31 14.13 2.19
C TYR A 90 15.36 14.72 1.11
N GLN A 91 15.85 15.70 0.35
CA GLN A 91 15.01 16.44 -0.59
C GLN A 91 14.33 15.52 -1.64
N GLY A 92 13.11 15.11 -1.37
CA GLY A 92 12.31 14.24 -2.22
C GLY A 92 11.54 14.98 -3.32
N LYS A 93 10.93 14.23 -4.24
CA LYS A 93 10.09 14.76 -5.31
C LYS A 93 8.73 15.16 -4.77
N LYS A 94 8.45 16.46 -4.65
CA LYS A 94 7.17 17.00 -4.12
C LYS A 94 5.93 16.37 -4.75
N ILE A 95 5.98 16.06 -6.04
CA ILE A 95 4.87 15.45 -6.78
C ILE A 95 4.53 14.04 -6.23
N LEU A 96 5.54 13.21 -5.96
CA LEU A 96 5.33 11.86 -5.41
C LEU A 96 4.74 11.94 -3.99
N SER A 97 5.26 12.84 -3.17
CA SER A 97 4.76 13.09 -1.81
C SER A 97 3.32 13.59 -1.80
N GLN A 98 2.96 14.48 -2.74
CA GLN A 98 1.59 14.97 -2.87
C GLN A 98 0.62 13.86 -3.33
N LEU A 99 1.00 13.06 -4.31
CA LEU A 99 0.20 11.90 -4.77
C LEU A 99 0.02 10.88 -3.66
N PHE A 100 1.09 10.56 -2.95
CA PHE A 100 1.04 9.65 -1.82
C PHE A 100 0.11 10.17 -0.72
N SER A 101 0.27 11.46 -0.36
CA SER A 101 -0.58 12.12 0.64
C SER A 101 -2.06 12.12 0.25
N LEU A 102 -2.38 12.31 -1.03
CA LEU A 102 -3.75 12.28 -1.54
C LEU A 102 -4.38 10.89 -1.41
N ILE A 103 -3.62 9.84 -1.77
CA ILE A 103 -4.14 8.46 -1.83
C ILE A 103 -4.17 7.82 -0.43
N TYR A 104 -3.09 7.98 0.34
CA TYR A 104 -2.93 7.31 1.64
C TYR A 104 -3.26 8.23 2.82
N ASN A 105 -3.52 9.52 2.56
CA ASN A 105 -3.82 10.56 3.55
C ASN A 105 -2.77 10.64 4.67
N GLN A 106 -1.51 10.42 4.31
CA GLN A 106 -0.36 10.53 5.20
C GLN A 106 0.72 11.36 4.51
N LYS A 107 1.28 12.33 5.24
CA LYS A 107 2.27 13.27 4.69
C LYS A 107 3.66 12.71 4.90
N PHE A 108 4.32 12.36 3.81
CA PHE A 108 5.74 12.07 3.77
C PHE A 108 6.43 13.08 2.86
N ILE A 109 7.66 13.44 3.20
CA ILE A 109 8.46 14.36 2.37
C ILE A 109 9.28 13.58 1.36
N ASN A 110 9.69 12.37 1.71
CA ASN A 110 10.41 11.49 0.81
C ASN A 110 9.78 10.08 0.75
N VAL A 111 9.02 9.82 -0.29
CA VAL A 111 8.33 8.53 -0.51
C VAL A 111 9.27 7.47 -1.09
N ASP A 112 10.35 7.89 -1.74
CA ASP A 112 11.33 7.03 -2.41
C ASP A 112 12.67 6.97 -1.66
N SER A 113 12.64 7.06 -0.32
CA SER A 113 13.83 6.94 0.51
C SER A 113 14.46 5.55 0.37
N GLU A 114 15.75 5.51 0.05
CA GLU A 114 16.55 4.29 -0.09
C GLU A 114 17.23 3.88 1.22
N LEU A 115 17.21 4.77 2.22
CA LEU A 115 17.72 4.51 3.55
C LEU A 115 16.55 4.41 4.52
N PHE A 116 16.34 3.23 5.05
CA PHE A 116 15.33 2.97 6.05
C PHE A 116 15.80 1.90 7.04
N GLY A 117 15.13 1.83 8.18
CA GLY A 117 15.45 0.88 9.22
C GLY A 117 14.23 0.49 10.03
N PHE A 118 14.28 -0.70 10.63
CA PHE A 118 13.18 -1.26 11.40
C PHE A 118 13.66 -2.33 12.38
N SER A 119 12.83 -2.68 13.35
CA SER A 119 13.07 -3.77 14.29
C SER A 119 13.01 -5.14 13.60
N THR A 120 13.83 -6.09 14.01
CA THR A 120 13.80 -7.48 13.53
C THR A 120 12.45 -8.16 13.75
N SER A 121 11.58 -7.64 14.64
CA SER A 121 10.20 -8.12 14.83
C SER A 121 9.34 -8.01 13.57
N TYR A 122 9.69 -7.10 12.65
CA TYR A 122 8.97 -6.88 11.39
C TYR A 122 9.50 -7.67 10.20
N LEU A 123 10.50 -8.54 10.41
CA LEU A 123 11.13 -9.29 9.32
C LEU A 123 10.14 -10.10 8.50
N ASP A 124 9.15 -10.73 9.13
CA ASP A 124 8.15 -11.54 8.41
C ASP A 124 7.27 -10.68 7.51
N GLU A 125 6.88 -9.50 7.98
CA GLU A 125 6.11 -8.55 7.17
C GLU A 125 6.94 -8.01 6.00
N MET A 126 8.22 -7.70 6.24
CA MET A 126 9.13 -7.20 5.21
C MET A 126 9.47 -8.25 4.15
N LEU A 127 9.43 -9.54 4.49
CA LEU A 127 9.57 -10.64 3.53
C LEU A 127 8.33 -10.81 2.62
N GLU A 128 7.14 -10.37 3.06
CA GLU A 128 5.89 -10.42 2.28
C GLU A 128 5.75 -9.24 1.30
N VAL A 129 6.52 -8.15 1.44
CA VAL A 129 6.46 -6.95 0.57
C VAL A 129 6.74 -7.32 -0.89
N ASP A 130 6.04 -6.71 -1.84
CA ASP A 130 6.29 -6.92 -3.29
C ASP A 130 7.70 -6.43 -3.66
N GLU A 131 8.37 -7.16 -4.55
CA GLU A 131 9.75 -6.86 -4.94
C GLU A 131 9.89 -5.63 -5.84
N ASN A 132 8.81 -5.22 -6.51
CA ASN A 132 8.82 -4.06 -7.40
C ASN A 132 8.78 -2.74 -6.63
N CYS A 133 9.75 -1.85 -6.88
CA CYS A 133 9.88 -0.58 -6.13
C CYS A 133 9.79 -0.83 -4.62
N TYR A 134 10.60 -1.74 -4.12
CA TYR A 134 10.50 -2.34 -2.80
C TYR A 134 10.32 -1.31 -1.68
N GLU A 135 11.06 -0.20 -1.68
CA GLU A 135 11.01 0.82 -0.63
C GLU A 135 9.65 1.52 -0.57
N VAL A 136 9.11 1.84 -1.75
CA VAL A 136 7.79 2.50 -1.86
C VAL A 136 6.70 1.52 -1.45
N GLN A 137 6.82 0.27 -1.87
CA GLN A 137 5.87 -0.78 -1.49
C GLN A 137 5.94 -1.07 0.01
N ALA A 138 7.15 -1.14 0.58
CA ALA A 138 7.33 -1.27 2.03
C ALA A 138 6.66 -0.12 2.78
N LEU A 139 6.88 1.14 2.34
CA LEU A 139 6.23 2.30 2.93
C LEU A 139 4.69 2.22 2.85
N ILE A 140 4.15 1.82 1.69
CA ILE A 140 2.70 1.63 1.50
C ILE A 140 2.16 0.58 2.47
N ASP A 141 2.81 -0.58 2.55
CA ASP A 141 2.39 -1.69 3.40
C ASP A 141 2.44 -1.27 4.89
N GLN A 142 3.46 -0.50 5.32
CA GLN A 142 3.54 0.01 6.69
C GLN A 142 2.44 1.03 6.98
N VAL A 143 2.15 1.94 6.05
CA VAL A 143 1.03 2.89 6.18
C VAL A 143 -0.31 2.17 6.26
N GLN A 144 -0.53 1.15 5.44
CA GLN A 144 -1.77 0.36 5.45
C GLN A 144 -1.92 -0.51 6.71
N ASN A 145 -0.81 -1.02 7.23
CA ASN A 145 -0.77 -1.73 8.51
C ASN A 145 -0.84 -0.78 9.72
N GLN A 146 -0.81 0.53 9.49
CA GLN A 146 -0.85 1.61 10.49
C GLN A 146 0.27 1.53 11.53
N HIS A 147 1.43 1.12 11.09
CA HIS A 147 2.64 1.23 11.89
C HIS A 147 3.08 2.70 11.99
N ASP A 148 3.63 3.06 13.12
CA ASP A 148 4.23 4.37 13.30
C ASP A 148 5.49 4.50 12.44
N ILE A 149 5.54 5.57 11.64
CA ILE A 149 6.64 5.86 10.73
C ILE A 149 7.24 7.20 11.11
N GLU A 150 8.54 7.21 11.35
CA GLU A 150 9.30 8.41 11.69
C GLU A 150 10.27 8.77 10.55
N GLU A 151 10.21 10.03 10.09
CA GLU A 151 11.15 10.56 9.12
C GLU A 151 12.31 11.27 9.83
N ILE A 152 13.52 10.71 9.70
CA ILE A 152 14.75 11.30 10.24
C ILE A 152 15.26 12.35 9.25
N LYS A 153 15.30 13.62 9.68
CA LYS A 153 15.74 14.76 8.84
C LYS A 153 17.25 14.81 8.72
N VAL A 154 17.74 14.86 7.49
CA VAL A 154 19.17 15.04 7.20
C VAL A 154 19.36 16.35 6.42
N LYS A 155 20.34 17.15 6.86
CA LYS A 155 20.58 18.48 6.28
C LYS A 155 21.14 18.45 4.85
N LYS A 156 21.94 17.46 4.49
CA LYS A 156 22.43 17.20 3.12
C LYS A 156 23.13 15.84 3.07
N LEU A 157 22.86 15.05 2.04
CA LEU A 157 23.73 13.94 1.65
C LEU A 157 24.90 14.53 0.85
N SER A 158 26.11 14.02 1.09
CA SER A 158 27.35 14.55 0.52
C SER A 158 27.51 14.33 -0.98
N GLN A 159 26.65 13.52 -1.60
CA GLN A 159 26.65 13.22 -3.03
C GLN A 159 25.25 13.28 -3.62
N GLU A 160 25.14 13.62 -4.91
CA GLU A 160 23.92 13.48 -5.68
C GLU A 160 23.55 11.98 -5.75
N VAL A 161 22.48 11.60 -5.07
CA VAL A 161 21.94 10.23 -5.17
C VAL A 161 21.50 10.01 -6.60
N PHE A 162 22.16 9.09 -7.29
CA PHE A 162 21.85 8.75 -8.67
C PHE A 162 20.50 8.02 -8.74
N HIS A 163 19.46 8.75 -9.08
CA HIS A 163 18.15 8.15 -9.37
C HIS A 163 18.06 7.77 -10.85
N PRO A 164 17.94 6.50 -11.23
CA PRO A 164 17.71 6.12 -12.62
C PRO A 164 16.42 6.78 -13.15
N LYS A 165 16.49 7.35 -14.35
CA LYS A 165 15.40 8.15 -14.97
C LYS A 165 14.04 7.44 -15.01
N ASN A 166 14.03 6.12 -15.05
CA ASN A 166 12.81 5.30 -15.17
C ASN A 166 12.11 4.99 -13.83
N LYS A 167 12.75 5.28 -12.70
CA LYS A 167 12.21 4.92 -11.37
C LYS A 167 10.94 5.71 -11.02
N THR A 168 10.80 6.94 -11.50
CA THR A 168 9.64 7.80 -11.16
C THR A 168 8.31 7.26 -11.69
N SER A 169 8.27 6.77 -12.93
CA SER A 169 7.06 6.18 -13.53
C SER A 169 6.65 4.88 -12.84
N GLN A 170 7.64 4.07 -12.45
CA GLN A 170 7.40 2.84 -11.68
C GLN A 170 6.85 3.15 -10.29
N ILE A 171 7.40 4.15 -9.61
CA ILE A 171 6.91 4.60 -8.30
C ILE A 171 5.46 5.10 -8.42
N ILE A 172 5.16 5.93 -9.41
CA ILE A 172 3.78 6.40 -9.66
C ILE A 172 2.86 5.21 -9.89
N TYR A 173 3.27 4.26 -10.73
CA TYR A 173 2.49 3.04 -10.98
C TYR A 173 2.21 2.28 -9.67
N VAL A 174 3.20 2.06 -8.82
CA VAL A 174 3.03 1.35 -7.55
C VAL A 174 2.10 2.12 -6.61
N ILE A 175 2.25 3.45 -6.50
CA ILE A 175 1.36 4.29 -5.68
C ILE A 175 -0.11 4.15 -6.15
N PHE A 176 -0.35 4.13 -7.46
CA PHE A 176 -1.69 3.99 -8.01
C PHE A 176 -2.21 2.55 -8.05
N LEU A 177 -1.33 1.55 -7.94
CA LEU A 177 -1.73 0.15 -8.09
C LEU A 177 -2.82 -0.27 -7.11
N HIS A 178 -2.73 0.16 -5.85
CA HIS A 178 -3.75 -0.10 -4.84
C HIS A 178 -5.08 0.57 -5.19
N LEU A 179 -5.02 1.82 -5.69
CA LEU A 179 -6.20 2.53 -6.14
C LEU A 179 -6.83 1.84 -7.37
N ILE A 180 -6.02 1.39 -8.33
CA ILE A 180 -6.47 0.64 -9.50
C ILE A 180 -7.13 -0.67 -9.08
N ARG A 181 -6.55 -1.42 -8.16
CA ARG A 181 -7.17 -2.64 -7.60
C ARG A 181 -8.53 -2.36 -6.96
N PHE A 182 -8.63 -1.26 -6.22
CA PHE A 182 -9.89 -0.84 -5.60
C PHE A 182 -10.96 -0.45 -6.65
N VAL A 183 -10.58 0.32 -7.67
CA VAL A 183 -11.48 0.64 -8.81
C VAL A 183 -11.93 -0.64 -9.50
N SER A 184 -11.01 -1.54 -9.81
CA SER A 184 -11.32 -2.80 -10.48
C SER A 184 -12.29 -3.66 -9.66
N SER A 185 -12.14 -3.73 -8.34
CA SER A 185 -13.07 -4.47 -7.47
C SER A 185 -14.47 -3.88 -7.50
N SER A 186 -14.57 -2.54 -7.53
CA SER A 186 -15.84 -1.84 -7.61
C SER A 186 -16.54 -2.06 -8.95
N ILE A 187 -15.78 -2.05 -10.06
CA ILE A 187 -16.29 -2.34 -11.41
C ILE A 187 -16.80 -3.78 -11.49
N ILE A 188 -16.04 -4.75 -11.02
CA ILE A 188 -16.43 -6.17 -10.98
C ILE A 188 -17.74 -6.33 -10.21
N SER A 189 -17.85 -5.71 -9.04
CA SER A 189 -19.05 -5.78 -8.22
C SER A 189 -20.27 -5.15 -8.91
N SER A 190 -20.08 -4.05 -9.63
CA SER A 190 -21.15 -3.40 -10.41
C SER A 190 -21.61 -4.26 -11.58
N ILE A 191 -20.70 -4.93 -12.27
CA ILE A 191 -21.05 -5.88 -13.34
C ILE A 191 -21.87 -7.03 -12.77
N ILE A 192 -21.46 -7.60 -11.63
CA ILE A 192 -22.19 -8.68 -10.95
C ILE A 192 -23.58 -8.20 -10.54
N ASP A 193 -23.71 -6.98 -9.98
CA ASP A 193 -24.99 -6.38 -9.60
C ASP A 193 -25.98 -6.35 -10.77
N VAL A 194 -25.55 -5.84 -11.92
CA VAL A 194 -26.38 -5.72 -13.13
C VAL A 194 -26.75 -7.09 -13.69
N LEU A 195 -25.78 -8.01 -13.81
CA LEU A 195 -26.03 -9.34 -14.35
C LEU A 195 -27.00 -10.14 -13.47
N LEU A 196 -26.80 -10.09 -12.14
CA LEU A 196 -27.72 -10.75 -11.21
C LEU A 196 -29.11 -10.13 -11.23
N ALA A 197 -29.21 -8.81 -11.30
CA ALA A 197 -30.51 -8.15 -11.41
C ALA A 197 -31.27 -8.61 -12.66
N TRP A 198 -30.62 -8.71 -13.82
CA TRP A 198 -31.24 -9.20 -15.06
C TRP A 198 -31.71 -10.66 -14.92
N ILE A 199 -30.85 -11.56 -14.43
CA ILE A 199 -31.23 -12.96 -14.22
C ILE A 199 -32.41 -13.07 -13.26
N LEU A 200 -32.37 -12.34 -12.14
CA LEU A 200 -33.45 -12.38 -11.15
C LEU A 200 -34.76 -11.81 -11.67
N LEU A 201 -34.73 -10.76 -12.51
CA LEU A 201 -35.92 -10.22 -13.15
C LEU A 201 -36.62 -11.27 -14.00
N ASP A 202 -35.85 -12.07 -14.77
CA ASP A 202 -36.41 -13.12 -15.60
C ASP A 202 -36.95 -14.30 -14.76
N VAL A 203 -36.18 -14.75 -13.77
CA VAL A 203 -36.60 -15.85 -12.89
C VAL A 203 -37.81 -15.49 -12.06
N LEU A 204 -37.85 -14.29 -11.45
CA LEU A 204 -38.94 -13.87 -10.59
C LEU A 204 -40.22 -13.56 -11.40
N LYS A 205 -40.12 -13.33 -12.71
CA LYS A 205 -41.28 -13.15 -13.59
C LYS A 205 -42.21 -14.36 -13.60
N ILE A 206 -41.65 -15.53 -13.34
CA ILE A 206 -42.40 -16.79 -13.27
C ILE A 206 -43.29 -16.86 -12.01
N TRP A 207 -42.83 -16.22 -10.91
CA TRP A 207 -43.43 -16.37 -9.58
C TRP A 207 -44.20 -15.12 -9.12
N MET A 208 -43.90 -13.96 -9.70
CA MET A 208 -44.43 -12.67 -9.24
C MET A 208 -45.17 -11.95 -10.34
N THR A 209 -46.45 -11.68 -10.11
CA THR A 209 -47.32 -10.92 -11.03
C THR A 209 -47.16 -9.40 -10.90
N SER A 210 -46.73 -8.91 -9.73
CA SER A 210 -46.52 -7.48 -9.49
C SER A 210 -45.13 -7.04 -9.96
N ASP A 211 -45.07 -6.17 -10.95
CA ASP A 211 -43.84 -5.63 -11.50
C ASP A 211 -43.03 -4.86 -10.45
N PHE A 212 -43.68 -4.09 -9.59
CA PHE A 212 -43.02 -3.31 -8.56
C PHE A 212 -42.24 -4.23 -7.58
N TRP A 213 -42.89 -5.25 -7.00
CA TRP A 213 -42.26 -6.16 -6.05
C TRP A 213 -41.19 -7.03 -6.71
N ARG A 214 -41.40 -7.43 -7.97
CA ARG A 214 -40.40 -8.18 -8.75
C ARG A 214 -39.11 -7.39 -8.92
N ILE A 215 -39.23 -6.11 -9.39
CA ILE A 215 -38.08 -5.22 -9.60
C ILE A 215 -37.40 -4.91 -8.27
N ALA A 216 -38.16 -4.59 -7.22
CA ALA A 216 -37.61 -4.30 -5.90
C ALA A 216 -36.83 -5.48 -5.32
N LEU A 217 -37.39 -6.69 -5.37
CA LEU A 217 -36.75 -7.88 -4.83
C LEU A 217 -35.50 -8.28 -5.64
N ALA A 218 -35.59 -8.26 -6.97
CA ALA A 218 -34.44 -8.54 -7.85
C ALA A 218 -33.29 -7.58 -7.57
N SER A 219 -33.57 -6.28 -7.51
CA SER A 219 -32.56 -5.25 -7.23
C SER A 219 -31.96 -5.37 -5.83
N LEU A 220 -32.77 -5.67 -4.83
CA LEU A 220 -32.31 -5.85 -3.44
C LEU A 220 -31.35 -7.06 -3.31
N ILE A 221 -31.74 -8.20 -3.86
CA ILE A 221 -30.94 -9.43 -3.81
C ILE A 221 -29.62 -9.21 -4.58
N ALA A 222 -29.68 -8.65 -5.79
CA ALA A 222 -28.49 -8.36 -6.57
C ALA A 222 -27.54 -7.43 -5.80
N ARG A 223 -28.07 -6.37 -5.19
CA ARG A 223 -27.30 -5.40 -4.40
C ARG A 223 -26.64 -6.04 -3.17
N VAL A 224 -27.33 -6.90 -2.44
CA VAL A 224 -26.76 -7.60 -1.30
C VAL A 224 -25.60 -8.50 -1.73
N ILE A 225 -25.79 -9.29 -2.80
CA ILE A 225 -24.76 -10.20 -3.28
C ILE A 225 -23.54 -9.42 -3.81
N SER A 226 -23.77 -8.39 -4.64
CA SER A 226 -22.67 -7.56 -5.19
C SER A 226 -21.89 -6.85 -4.08
N THR A 227 -22.56 -6.39 -3.03
CA THR A 227 -21.93 -5.78 -1.84
C THR A 227 -21.05 -6.78 -1.09
N ILE A 228 -21.52 -8.03 -0.93
CA ILE A 228 -20.72 -9.11 -0.31
C ILE A 228 -19.48 -9.41 -1.16
N VAL A 229 -19.65 -9.52 -2.48
CA VAL A 229 -18.52 -9.74 -3.40
C VAL A 229 -17.51 -8.59 -3.30
N ASN A 230 -17.98 -7.34 -3.34
CA ASN A 230 -17.12 -6.17 -3.18
C ASN A 230 -16.33 -6.19 -1.87
N TYR A 231 -17.01 -6.51 -0.77
CA TYR A 231 -16.34 -6.66 0.54
C TYR A 231 -15.24 -7.73 0.51
N VAL A 232 -15.55 -8.92 -0.01
CA VAL A 232 -14.61 -10.04 -0.04
C VAL A 232 -13.40 -9.72 -0.93
N VAL A 233 -13.64 -9.16 -2.11
CA VAL A 233 -12.58 -8.79 -3.05
C VAL A 233 -11.70 -7.68 -2.46
N ASN A 234 -12.30 -6.63 -1.90
CA ASN A 234 -11.54 -5.56 -1.25
C ASN A 234 -10.72 -6.08 -0.09
N LYS A 235 -11.30 -6.88 0.81
CA LYS A 235 -10.59 -7.44 1.95
C LYS A 235 -9.41 -8.31 1.54
N LYS A 236 -9.61 -9.21 0.55
CA LYS A 236 -8.60 -10.22 0.19
C LYS A 236 -7.52 -9.67 -0.75
N TYR A 237 -7.91 -8.87 -1.75
CA TYR A 237 -7.02 -8.50 -2.85
C TYR A 237 -6.56 -7.04 -2.82
N VAL A 238 -7.36 -6.14 -2.24
CA VAL A 238 -7.01 -4.71 -2.18
C VAL A 238 -6.27 -4.39 -0.89
N PHE A 239 -6.87 -4.70 0.25
CA PHE A 239 -6.36 -4.29 1.56
C PHE A 239 -5.61 -5.41 2.31
N LYS A 240 -5.58 -6.65 1.80
CA LYS A 240 -4.91 -7.81 2.42
C LYS A 240 -5.17 -7.93 3.94
N GLY A 241 -6.38 -7.58 4.37
CA GLY A 241 -6.73 -7.38 5.78
C GLY A 241 -6.71 -8.68 6.59
N LYS A 242 -5.86 -8.73 7.62
CA LYS A 242 -5.80 -9.80 8.64
C LYS A 242 -6.76 -9.54 9.83
N THR A 243 -7.79 -8.71 9.63
CA THR A 243 -8.70 -8.24 10.68
C THR A 243 -9.90 -9.16 10.92
N ASN A 244 -10.55 -9.01 12.07
CA ASN A 244 -11.75 -9.78 12.44
C ASN A 244 -12.87 -9.62 11.40
N ASN A 245 -13.32 -10.73 10.82
CA ASN A 245 -14.28 -10.76 9.70
C ASN A 245 -15.61 -10.08 10.05
N ARG A 246 -16.12 -10.23 11.26
CA ARG A 246 -17.42 -9.71 11.67
C ARG A 246 -17.40 -8.19 11.81
N GLN A 247 -16.39 -7.64 12.45
CA GLN A 247 -16.28 -6.19 12.65
C GLN A 247 -16.06 -5.47 11.31
N THR A 248 -15.16 -5.96 10.47
CA THR A 248 -14.91 -5.36 9.15
C THR A 248 -16.13 -5.42 8.24
N ALA A 249 -16.92 -6.50 8.29
CA ALA A 249 -18.16 -6.60 7.52
C ALA A 249 -19.21 -5.58 7.97
N ILE A 250 -19.39 -5.40 9.29
CA ILE A 250 -20.31 -4.40 9.84
C ILE A 250 -19.85 -2.98 9.47
N ARG A 251 -18.57 -2.66 9.66
CA ARG A 251 -18.00 -1.35 9.30
C ARG A 251 -18.16 -1.07 7.79
N PHE A 252 -17.94 -2.09 6.95
CA PHE A 252 -18.13 -1.98 5.50
C PHE A 252 -19.59 -1.69 5.12
N LEU A 253 -20.54 -2.39 5.75
CA LEU A 253 -21.97 -2.16 5.54
C LEU A 253 -22.39 -0.74 5.94
N ILE A 254 -21.97 -0.29 7.11
CA ILE A 254 -22.23 1.08 7.59
C ILE A 254 -21.65 2.11 6.59
N LEU A 255 -20.42 1.93 6.14
CA LEU A 255 -19.79 2.82 5.16
C LEU A 255 -20.58 2.85 3.85
N THR A 256 -21.04 1.69 3.35
CA THR A 256 -21.84 1.60 2.12
C THR A 256 -23.13 2.40 2.24
N VAL A 257 -23.83 2.31 3.38
CA VAL A 257 -25.03 3.09 3.64
C VAL A 257 -24.72 4.59 3.67
N ILE A 258 -23.66 5.00 4.38
CA ILE A 258 -23.23 6.41 4.45
C ILE A 258 -22.92 6.97 3.07
N ILE A 259 -22.13 6.26 2.27
CA ILE A 259 -21.76 6.69 0.91
C ILE A 259 -23.01 6.82 0.02
N THR A 260 -23.98 5.89 0.13
CA THR A 260 -25.22 5.96 -0.62
C THR A 260 -26.04 7.21 -0.25
N ILE A 261 -26.17 7.51 1.04
CA ILE A 261 -26.86 8.71 1.51
C ILE A 261 -26.16 9.98 1.02
N LEU A 262 -24.84 10.06 1.15
CA LEU A 262 -24.07 11.21 0.70
C LEU A 262 -24.15 11.42 -0.81
N SER A 263 -24.10 10.34 -1.61
CA SER A 263 -24.27 10.42 -3.07
C SER A 263 -25.65 10.96 -3.45
N THR A 264 -26.70 10.46 -2.81
CA THR A 264 -28.06 10.93 -3.03
C THR A 264 -28.22 12.41 -2.65
N LEU A 265 -27.68 12.79 -1.49
CA LEU A 265 -27.71 14.17 -1.02
C LEU A 265 -26.95 15.11 -1.96
N PHE A 266 -25.79 14.69 -2.47
CA PHE A 266 -25.01 15.46 -3.45
C PHE A 266 -25.82 15.76 -4.71
N VAL A 267 -26.46 14.73 -5.29
CA VAL A 267 -27.29 14.88 -6.48
C VAL A 267 -28.46 15.83 -6.21
N TYR A 268 -29.13 15.67 -5.06
CA TYR A 268 -30.26 16.51 -4.67
C TYR A 268 -29.87 17.99 -4.53
N VAL A 269 -28.75 18.27 -3.82
CA VAL A 269 -28.23 19.62 -3.64
C VAL A 269 -27.84 20.23 -4.99
N ALA A 270 -27.13 19.49 -5.84
CA ALA A 270 -26.73 19.95 -7.16
C ALA A 270 -27.93 20.29 -8.06
N SER A 271 -29.02 19.53 -7.92
CA SER A 271 -30.30 19.77 -8.66
C SER A 271 -31.02 21.04 -8.15
N ILE A 272 -31.17 21.19 -6.81
CA ILE A 272 -31.85 22.37 -6.23
C ILE A 272 -31.15 23.67 -6.59
N PHE A 273 -29.82 23.71 -6.49
CA PHE A 273 -29.05 24.91 -6.78
C PHE A 273 -28.74 25.10 -8.28
N ASN A 274 -29.30 24.25 -9.16
CA ASN A 274 -29.06 24.27 -10.61
C ASN A 274 -27.56 24.33 -10.98
N ILE A 275 -26.70 23.71 -10.16
CA ILE A 275 -25.24 23.68 -10.38
C ILE A 275 -24.91 22.82 -11.60
N MET A 276 -25.59 21.70 -11.75
CA MET A 276 -25.49 20.78 -12.90
C MET A 276 -26.70 19.87 -12.98
N SER A 277 -26.93 19.28 -14.18
CA SER A 277 -28.02 18.32 -14.36
C SER A 277 -27.82 17.07 -13.48
N GLU A 278 -28.90 16.45 -13.03
CA GLU A 278 -28.85 15.20 -12.20
C GLU A 278 -28.05 14.10 -12.86
N LYS A 279 -28.10 14.00 -14.19
CA LYS A 279 -27.35 13.04 -14.99
C LYS A 279 -25.83 13.24 -14.87
N LEU A 280 -25.37 14.49 -14.71
CA LEU A 280 -23.96 14.83 -14.49
C LEU A 280 -23.59 14.83 -13.00
N ALA A 281 -24.49 15.25 -12.11
CA ALA A 281 -24.29 15.29 -10.69
C ALA A 281 -23.99 13.89 -10.11
N LYS A 282 -24.66 12.86 -10.62
CA LYS A 282 -24.47 11.49 -10.14
C LYS A 282 -23.03 10.99 -10.34
N PRO A 283 -22.46 10.95 -11.56
CA PRO A 283 -21.08 10.47 -11.75
C PRO A 283 -20.04 11.38 -11.09
N VAL A 284 -20.25 12.68 -11.03
CA VAL A 284 -19.33 13.60 -10.32
C VAL A 284 -19.36 13.34 -8.82
N GLY A 285 -20.54 13.20 -8.23
CA GLY A 285 -20.68 12.87 -6.81
C GLY A 285 -20.06 11.52 -6.48
N ASP A 286 -20.29 10.50 -7.28
CA ASP A 286 -19.73 9.17 -7.09
C ASP A 286 -18.19 9.18 -7.21
N LEU A 287 -17.62 9.98 -8.12
CA LEU A 287 -16.16 10.15 -8.24
C LEU A 287 -15.55 10.81 -6.99
N LEU A 288 -16.18 11.86 -6.47
CA LEU A 288 -15.72 12.52 -5.24
C LEU A 288 -15.82 11.57 -4.03
N LEU A 289 -16.94 10.88 -3.91
CA LEU A 289 -17.17 9.93 -2.82
C LEU A 289 -16.33 8.66 -2.95
N PHE A 290 -15.84 8.33 -4.14
CA PHE A 290 -14.92 7.23 -4.37
C PHE A 290 -13.62 7.38 -3.56
N LEU A 291 -12.99 8.57 -3.60
CA LEU A 291 -11.77 8.83 -2.81
C LEU A 291 -12.04 8.79 -1.31
N LEU A 292 -13.20 9.32 -0.88
CA LEU A 292 -13.65 9.25 0.51
C LEU A 292 -13.86 7.78 0.94
N SER A 293 -14.53 6.99 0.12
CA SER A 293 -14.78 5.56 0.38
C SER A 293 -13.47 4.77 0.49
N TYR A 294 -12.52 5.01 -0.42
CA TYR A 294 -11.20 4.38 -0.38
C TYR A 294 -10.46 4.73 0.92
N SER A 295 -10.41 6.01 1.28
CA SER A 295 -9.77 6.47 2.52
C SER A 295 -10.42 5.88 3.76
N ALA A 296 -11.76 5.85 3.82
CA ALA A 296 -12.50 5.28 4.95
C ALA A 296 -12.31 3.76 5.03
N GLN A 297 -12.26 3.05 3.90
CA GLN A 297 -11.97 1.62 3.89
C GLN A 297 -10.57 1.31 4.40
N THR A 298 -9.56 2.07 3.97
CA THR A 298 -8.18 1.91 4.42
C THR A 298 -8.03 2.16 5.93
N LYS A 299 -8.65 3.24 6.45
CA LYS A 299 -8.39 3.71 7.81
C LYS A 299 -9.33 3.16 8.88
N TRP A 300 -10.52 2.75 8.49
CA TRP A 300 -11.56 2.39 9.45
C TRP A 300 -12.11 0.98 9.23
N VAL A 301 -12.43 0.61 7.99
CA VAL A 301 -13.05 -0.69 7.71
C VAL A 301 -12.06 -1.83 7.87
N PHE A 302 -10.92 -1.72 7.21
CA PHE A 302 -9.88 -2.77 7.16
C PHE A 302 -8.69 -2.48 8.07
N HIS A 303 -8.90 -1.59 9.05
CA HIS A 303 -7.91 -1.28 10.06
C HIS A 303 -7.64 -2.49 10.97
N LYS A 304 -6.36 -2.75 11.27
CA LYS A 304 -5.94 -3.67 12.35
C LYS A 304 -6.11 -2.95 13.69
N GLU A 305 -6.80 -3.56 14.62
CA GLU A 305 -6.80 -3.19 16.04
C GLU A 305 -5.54 -3.72 16.72
#